data_01b32fcc11b776e1f4f6095820dc7c50
#
_entry.id   01b32fcc11b776e1f4f6095820dc7c50
#
_cell.length_a   1.000
_cell.length_b   1.000
_cell.length_c   1.000
_cell.angle_alpha   90.00
_cell.angle_beta   90.00
_cell.angle_gamma   90.00
#
_symmetry.space_group_name_H-M   'P 1'
#
loop_
_entity.id
_entity.type
_entity.pdbx_description
1 polymer ?
#
loop_
_entity_poly.entity_id
_entity_poly.type
_entity_poly.pdbx_seq_one_letter_code
_entity_poly.pdbx_strand_id
1 'polypeptide(L)'
;NIKPDLKGMSATSYDDKKKILDSGYVEGLKYVDILKRLPKRDFERLRQVTSPIYSNVYKIDSVEIIGSKIYQRNYILGKMELRLPSLQTYGSINRGIDKLIATNNYSFINYDIVTTGGTNYLKLYVTEDEARHFFKAGLHYDDIFKSGLLLNYSAKRLLFTNSNLSLDIVLGDKPRYYLNYFIDNGYIPGFGLYSSGMSFDLRGENNITTDQWKWLRNEAYIQSIWKDRY
;
A
#
# COMPACT_ATOMS: atom_id res chain seq x y z
N ASN A 1 -7.57 31.85 9.09
CA ASN A 1 -7.57 30.43 9.46
C ASN A 1 -8.68 30.17 10.47
N ILE A 2 -9.66 29.33 10.10
CA ILE A 2 -10.79 28.95 10.96
C ILE A 2 -10.30 27.83 11.88
N LYS A 3 -10.33 28.04 13.19
CA LYS A 3 -9.85 27.07 14.19
C LYS A 3 -11.00 26.75 15.15
N PRO A 4 -11.68 25.59 15.01
CA PRO A 4 -12.70 25.17 15.96
C PRO A 4 -12.10 24.90 17.36
N ASP A 5 -12.88 25.12 18.39
CA ASP A 5 -12.49 24.77 19.75
C ASP A 5 -12.69 23.25 19.96
N LEU A 6 -11.59 22.56 20.08
CA LEU A 6 -11.54 21.09 20.27
C LEU A 6 -11.02 20.71 21.67
N LYS A 7 -11.17 21.59 22.67
CA LYS A 7 -10.71 21.30 24.03
C LYS A 7 -11.34 20.02 24.57
N GLY A 8 -10.52 19.13 25.10
CA GLY A 8 -10.93 17.84 25.62
C GLY A 8 -11.18 16.76 24.57
N MET A 9 -10.94 17.04 23.28
CA MET A 9 -11.05 16.07 22.19
C MET A 9 -9.66 15.76 21.64
N SER A 10 -9.43 14.47 21.33
CA SER A 10 -8.19 13.97 20.75
C SER A 10 -8.45 13.32 19.38
N ALA A 11 -7.40 13.00 18.66
CA ALA A 11 -7.49 12.26 17.39
C ALA A 11 -8.15 10.86 17.53
N THR A 12 -8.25 10.36 18.76
CA THR A 12 -8.87 9.06 19.09
C THR A 12 -10.28 9.20 19.66
N SER A 13 -10.85 10.41 19.75
CA SER A 13 -12.20 10.65 20.28
C SER A 13 -13.28 10.35 19.25
N TYR A 14 -13.37 9.08 18.82
CA TYR A 14 -14.33 8.63 17.79
C TYR A 14 -15.80 8.77 18.22
N ASP A 15 -16.08 8.73 19.51
CA ASP A 15 -17.45 8.84 20.06
C ASP A 15 -17.96 10.29 20.05
N ASP A 16 -17.05 11.27 19.99
CA ASP A 16 -17.38 12.69 20.01
C ASP A 16 -17.52 13.32 18.60
N LYS A 17 -17.67 12.51 17.55
CA LYS A 17 -17.77 12.98 16.15
C LYS A 17 -18.77 14.11 15.95
N LYS A 18 -19.95 14.00 16.58
CA LYS A 18 -21.01 15.02 16.46
C LYS A 18 -20.54 16.34 17.08
N LYS A 19 -19.94 16.31 18.27
CA LYS A 19 -19.43 17.51 18.94
C LYS A 19 -18.31 18.18 18.14
N ILE A 20 -17.43 17.39 17.51
CA ILE A 20 -16.37 17.90 16.63
C ILE A 20 -16.94 18.62 15.43
N LEU A 21 -17.95 18.03 14.77
CA LEU A 21 -18.65 18.64 13.63
C LEU A 21 -19.40 19.91 14.04
N ASP A 22 -20.13 19.89 15.15
CA ASP A 22 -20.87 21.02 15.67
C ASP A 22 -19.94 22.19 16.04
N SER A 23 -18.77 21.90 16.67
CA SER A 23 -17.76 22.91 16.97
C SER A 23 -17.22 23.56 15.70
N GLY A 24 -16.90 22.75 14.68
CA GLY A 24 -16.47 23.25 13.37
C GLY A 24 -17.52 24.11 12.68
N TYR A 25 -18.77 23.69 12.74
CA TYR A 25 -19.89 24.41 12.16
C TYR A 25 -20.14 25.76 12.86
N VAL A 26 -20.19 25.79 14.18
CA VAL A 26 -20.37 27.02 14.98
C VAL A 26 -19.22 28.00 14.73
N GLU A 27 -17.98 27.51 14.66
CA GLU A 27 -16.84 28.38 14.36
C GLU A 27 -16.91 28.92 12.92
N GLY A 28 -17.30 28.07 11.96
CA GLY A 28 -17.50 28.48 10.57
C GLY A 28 -18.55 29.56 10.39
N LEU A 29 -19.65 29.51 11.17
CA LEU A 29 -20.72 30.53 11.13
C LEU A 29 -20.24 31.95 11.47
N LYS A 30 -19.23 32.10 12.33
CA LYS A 30 -18.64 33.40 12.67
C LYS A 30 -18.00 34.10 11.47
N TYR A 31 -17.64 33.36 10.45
CA TYR A 31 -16.94 33.86 9.25
C TYR A 31 -17.86 34.03 8.04
N VAL A 32 -19.17 33.75 8.17
CA VAL A 32 -20.12 33.77 7.06
C VAL A 32 -20.14 35.13 6.35
N ASP A 33 -20.10 36.25 7.08
CA ASP A 33 -20.11 37.57 6.47
C ASP A 33 -18.81 37.90 5.74
N ILE A 34 -17.69 37.39 6.20
CA ILE A 34 -16.40 37.51 5.51
C ILE A 34 -16.41 36.65 4.25
N LEU A 35 -16.93 35.43 4.35
CA LEU A 35 -17.02 34.51 3.21
C LEU A 35 -17.97 35.02 2.13
N LYS A 36 -19.07 35.69 2.50
CA LYS A 36 -19.99 36.31 1.54
C LYS A 36 -19.37 37.46 0.74
N ARG A 37 -18.33 38.12 1.30
CA ARG A 37 -17.59 39.21 0.64
C ARG A 37 -16.51 38.71 -0.32
N LEU A 38 -16.19 37.45 -0.28
CA LEU A 38 -15.25 36.88 -1.25
C LEU A 38 -15.84 36.99 -2.66
N PRO A 39 -15.01 37.32 -3.67
CA PRO A 39 -15.49 37.40 -5.04
C PRO A 39 -16.12 36.04 -5.41
N LYS A 40 -17.41 36.10 -5.78
CA LYS A 40 -18.10 34.90 -6.26
C LYS A 40 -17.36 34.47 -7.54
N ARG A 41 -16.72 33.33 -7.51
CA ARG A 41 -16.29 32.67 -8.74
C ARG A 41 -17.52 32.45 -9.60
N ASP A 42 -17.46 32.90 -10.82
CA ASP A 42 -18.54 32.75 -11.79
C ASP A 42 -18.70 31.25 -12.11
N PHE A 43 -19.47 30.54 -11.29
CA PHE A 43 -19.72 29.11 -11.46
C PHE A 43 -20.46 28.79 -12.77
N GLU A 44 -21.10 29.80 -13.40
CA GLU A 44 -21.68 29.64 -14.72
C GLU A 44 -20.60 29.51 -15.80
N ARG A 45 -19.47 30.23 -15.68
CA ARG A 45 -18.32 30.02 -16.56
C ARG A 45 -17.66 28.64 -16.38
N LEU A 46 -17.72 28.09 -15.17
CA LEU A 46 -17.22 26.73 -14.91
C LEU A 46 -18.23 25.65 -15.33
N ARG A 47 -19.54 25.97 -15.40
CA ARG A 47 -20.55 25.07 -15.97
C ARG A 47 -20.52 25.00 -17.49
N GLN A 48 -19.99 26.02 -18.16
CA GLN A 48 -19.79 26.02 -19.63
C GLN A 48 -18.50 25.33 -20.06
N VAL A 49 -17.58 25.01 -19.14
CA VAL A 49 -16.69 23.89 -19.37
C VAL A 49 -17.61 22.68 -19.34
N THR A 50 -18.24 22.39 -20.48
CA THR A 50 -18.80 21.08 -20.76
C THR A 50 -17.80 20.08 -20.22
N SER A 51 -18.14 19.44 -19.09
CA SER A 51 -17.36 18.27 -18.67
C SER A 51 -17.27 17.44 -19.93
N PRO A 52 -16.09 17.27 -20.52
CA PRO A 52 -16.00 16.42 -21.68
C PRO A 52 -16.71 15.16 -21.24
N ILE A 53 -17.62 14.63 -22.07
CA ILE A 53 -18.23 13.33 -21.82
C ILE A 53 -17.03 12.41 -21.74
N TYR A 54 -16.49 12.25 -20.53
CA TYR A 54 -15.36 11.38 -20.31
C TYR A 54 -15.86 10.01 -20.73
N SER A 55 -15.40 9.57 -21.88
CA SER A 55 -15.51 8.17 -22.21
C SER A 55 -15.05 7.43 -20.96
N ASN A 56 -15.95 6.68 -20.32
CA ASN A 56 -15.58 5.91 -19.14
C ASN A 56 -14.48 4.89 -19.45
N VAL A 57 -14.12 4.76 -20.73
CA VAL A 57 -13.15 3.80 -21.26
C VAL A 57 -12.18 4.51 -22.20
N TYR A 58 -10.91 4.40 -21.94
CA TYR A 58 -9.80 4.93 -22.75
C TYR A 58 -9.02 3.76 -23.33
N LYS A 59 -8.78 3.78 -24.64
CA LYS A 59 -7.78 2.90 -25.23
C LYS A 59 -6.41 3.47 -24.93
N ILE A 60 -5.68 2.86 -24.02
CA ILE A 60 -4.31 3.24 -23.70
C ILE A 60 -3.37 2.47 -24.64
N ASP A 61 -2.66 3.20 -25.49
CA ASP A 61 -1.75 2.63 -26.47
C ASP A 61 -0.32 2.49 -25.89
N SER A 62 0.09 3.44 -25.06
CA SER A 62 1.41 3.43 -24.43
C SER A 62 1.40 4.09 -23.06
N VAL A 63 2.43 3.78 -22.27
CA VAL A 63 2.68 4.40 -20.95
C VAL A 63 4.05 5.06 -20.98
N GLU A 64 4.12 6.29 -20.54
CA GLU A 64 5.35 7.03 -20.28
C GLU A 64 5.53 7.10 -18.75
N ILE A 65 6.69 6.67 -18.24
CA ILE A 65 6.99 6.68 -16.81
C ILE A 65 8.06 7.72 -16.55
N ILE A 66 7.73 8.67 -15.70
CA ILE A 66 8.57 9.83 -15.39
C ILE A 66 8.92 9.75 -13.90
N GLY A 67 10.22 9.85 -13.59
CA GLY A 67 10.73 9.84 -12.20
C GLY A 67 11.19 8.47 -11.69
N SER A 68 10.93 7.38 -12.41
CA SER A 68 11.49 6.07 -12.04
C SER A 68 12.95 5.96 -12.48
N LYS A 69 13.83 5.68 -11.53
CA LYS A 69 15.26 5.47 -11.73
C LYS A 69 15.70 4.04 -11.38
N ILE A 70 14.99 3.41 -10.46
CA ILE A 70 15.33 2.11 -9.87
C ILE A 70 14.54 0.99 -10.54
N TYR A 71 13.23 1.19 -10.68
CA TYR A 71 12.33 0.14 -11.15
C TYR A 71 12.10 0.23 -12.65
N GLN A 72 12.26 -0.91 -13.32
CA GLN A 72 12.06 -1.00 -14.75
C GLN A 72 10.57 -0.90 -15.12
N ARG A 73 10.31 -0.44 -16.35
CA ARG A 73 8.96 -0.34 -16.92
C ARG A 73 8.13 -1.63 -16.77
N ASN A 74 8.74 -2.79 -17.05
CA ASN A 74 8.04 -4.08 -16.97
C ASN A 74 7.61 -4.42 -15.54
N TYR A 75 8.38 -4.04 -14.54
CA TYR A 75 8.00 -4.19 -13.14
C TYR A 75 6.77 -3.33 -12.83
N ILE A 76 6.79 -2.05 -13.20
CA ILE A 76 5.69 -1.11 -12.94
C ILE A 76 4.41 -1.56 -13.62
N LEU A 77 4.47 -1.87 -14.92
CA LEU A 77 3.31 -2.34 -15.67
C LEU A 77 2.79 -3.68 -15.13
N GLY A 78 3.69 -4.57 -14.71
CA GLY A 78 3.35 -5.84 -14.09
C GLY A 78 2.59 -5.66 -12.78
N LYS A 79 3.05 -4.76 -11.90
CA LYS A 79 2.37 -4.46 -10.64
C LYS A 79 1.02 -3.78 -10.84
N MET A 80 0.89 -2.93 -11.84
CA MET A 80 -0.38 -2.32 -12.23
C MET A 80 -1.32 -3.31 -12.94
N GLU A 81 -0.85 -4.50 -13.30
CA GLU A 81 -1.56 -5.45 -14.17
C GLU A 81 -2.00 -4.83 -15.50
N LEU A 82 -1.22 -3.88 -16.00
CA LEU A 82 -1.52 -3.12 -17.19
C LEU A 82 -0.78 -3.70 -18.40
N ARG A 83 -1.51 -4.35 -19.31
CA ARG A 83 -1.00 -4.80 -20.61
C ARG A 83 -1.40 -3.80 -21.69
N LEU A 84 -0.51 -3.54 -22.62
CA LEU A 84 -0.69 -2.55 -23.66
C LEU A 84 -0.63 -3.18 -25.07
N PRO A 85 -1.43 -2.67 -26.02
CA PRO A 85 -2.51 -1.70 -25.83
C PRO A 85 -3.72 -2.32 -25.14
N SER A 86 -4.52 -1.52 -24.40
CA SER A 86 -5.71 -2.02 -23.72
C SER A 86 -6.75 -0.94 -23.44
N LEU A 87 -7.99 -1.36 -23.29
CA LEU A 87 -9.09 -0.50 -22.84
C LEU A 87 -9.05 -0.38 -21.33
N GLN A 88 -8.98 0.84 -20.82
CA GLN A 88 -8.90 1.13 -19.41
C GLN A 88 -9.96 2.15 -18.99
N THR A 89 -10.48 1.98 -17.78
CA THR A 89 -11.29 2.98 -17.09
C THR A 89 -10.43 3.70 -16.06
N TYR A 90 -10.85 4.86 -15.58
CA TYR A 90 -10.20 5.51 -14.44
C TYR A 90 -10.13 4.57 -13.22
N GLY A 91 -11.21 3.80 -12.97
CA GLY A 91 -11.23 2.84 -11.88
C GLY A 91 -10.22 1.71 -12.04
N SER A 92 -9.96 1.23 -13.27
CA SER A 92 -8.94 0.20 -13.51
C SER A 92 -7.52 0.75 -13.36
N ILE A 93 -7.28 1.98 -13.81
CA ILE A 93 -5.98 2.66 -13.64
C ILE A 93 -5.71 2.90 -12.14
N ASN A 94 -6.70 3.43 -11.40
CA ASN A 94 -6.55 3.68 -9.96
C ASN A 94 -6.26 2.38 -9.20
N ARG A 95 -6.97 1.28 -9.48
CA ARG A 95 -6.63 -0.03 -8.86
C ARG A 95 -5.20 -0.48 -9.17
N GLY A 96 -4.72 -0.22 -10.39
CA GLY A 96 -3.33 -0.49 -10.75
C GLY A 96 -2.35 0.35 -9.94
N ILE A 97 -2.67 1.63 -9.75
CA ILE A 97 -1.87 2.55 -8.92
C ILE A 97 -1.89 2.11 -7.45
N ASP A 98 -3.06 1.72 -6.90
CA ASP A 98 -3.17 1.23 -5.53
C ASP A 98 -2.28 0.01 -5.29
N LYS A 99 -2.25 -0.93 -6.27
CA LYS A 99 -1.34 -2.09 -6.22
C LYS A 99 0.13 -1.67 -6.24
N LEU A 100 0.47 -0.67 -7.03
CA LEU A 100 1.83 -0.14 -7.12
C LEU A 100 2.24 0.57 -5.81
N ILE A 101 1.34 1.36 -5.21
CA ILE A 101 1.53 1.99 -3.90
C ILE A 101 1.69 0.93 -2.81
N ALA A 102 0.89 -0.14 -2.84
CA ALA A 102 0.97 -1.23 -1.87
C ALA A 102 2.34 -1.94 -1.84
N THR A 103 3.16 -1.80 -2.88
CA THR A 103 4.56 -2.28 -2.85
C THR A 103 5.43 -1.50 -1.89
N ASN A 104 4.98 -0.31 -1.43
CA ASN A 104 5.75 0.66 -0.64
C ASN A 104 7.07 1.09 -1.31
N ASN A 105 7.19 0.95 -2.62
CA ASN A 105 8.38 1.35 -3.37
C ASN A 105 8.30 2.80 -3.86
N TYR A 106 7.14 3.42 -3.71
CA TYR A 106 6.84 4.77 -4.18
C TYR A 106 6.22 5.57 -3.05
N SER A 107 6.71 6.77 -2.84
CA SER A 107 6.15 7.74 -1.88
C SER A 107 5.02 8.57 -2.50
N PHE A 108 5.03 8.71 -3.83
CA PHE A 108 4.02 9.45 -4.55
C PHE A 108 3.85 8.91 -5.97
N ILE A 109 2.59 8.83 -6.42
CA ILE A 109 2.24 8.48 -7.80
C ILE A 109 1.10 9.38 -8.25
N ASN A 110 1.27 10.02 -9.41
CA ASN A 110 0.21 10.73 -10.10
C ASN A 110 0.17 10.30 -11.57
N TYR A 111 -0.91 10.60 -12.28
CA TYR A 111 -0.99 10.27 -13.70
C TYR A 111 -1.86 11.24 -14.48
N ASP A 112 -1.58 11.33 -15.78
CA ASP A 112 -2.38 12.02 -16.78
C ASP A 112 -2.62 11.11 -17.98
N ILE A 113 -3.79 11.24 -18.62
CA ILE A 113 -4.06 10.64 -19.93
C ILE A 113 -3.95 11.75 -20.97
N VAL A 114 -2.98 11.61 -21.86
CA VAL A 114 -2.66 12.61 -22.90
C VAL A 114 -2.90 12.00 -24.27
N THR A 115 -3.67 12.69 -25.10
CA THR A 115 -3.89 12.30 -26.50
C THR A 115 -3.02 13.16 -27.42
N THR A 116 -2.17 12.53 -28.20
CA THR A 116 -1.32 13.19 -29.19
C THR A 116 -1.35 12.38 -30.49
N GLY A 117 -1.73 13.04 -31.60
CA GLY A 117 -1.76 12.40 -32.91
C GLY A 117 -2.69 11.18 -32.97
N GLY A 118 -3.80 11.18 -32.24
CA GLY A 118 -4.75 10.06 -32.16
C GLY A 118 -4.31 8.87 -31.30
N THR A 119 -3.16 8.96 -30.63
CA THR A 119 -2.62 7.96 -29.71
C THR A 119 -2.79 8.43 -28.28
N ASN A 120 -3.29 7.57 -27.40
CA ASN A 120 -3.45 7.88 -25.96
C ASN A 120 -2.27 7.34 -25.16
N TYR A 121 -1.64 8.24 -24.46
CA TYR A 121 -0.53 7.98 -23.56
C TYR A 121 -0.99 8.10 -22.12
N LEU A 122 -0.74 7.08 -21.30
CA LEU A 122 -0.82 7.21 -19.85
C LEU A 122 0.55 7.68 -19.34
N LYS A 123 0.62 8.91 -18.84
CA LYS A 123 1.84 9.44 -18.20
C LYS A 123 1.75 9.19 -16.72
N LEU A 124 2.71 8.42 -16.20
CA LEU A 124 2.84 8.13 -14.76
C LEU A 124 4.00 8.96 -14.20
N TYR A 125 3.70 9.81 -13.24
CA TYR A 125 4.69 10.56 -12.48
C TYR A 125 4.90 9.86 -11.16
N VAL A 126 6.08 9.29 -10.95
CA VAL A 126 6.40 8.51 -9.76
C VAL A 126 7.56 9.12 -8.98
N THR A 127 7.46 9.08 -7.66
CA THR A 127 8.57 9.38 -6.76
C THR A 127 8.89 8.11 -6.00
N GLU A 128 10.09 7.59 -6.20
CA GLU A 128 10.53 6.36 -5.56
C GLU A 128 10.86 6.60 -4.08
N ASP A 129 10.51 5.63 -3.23
CA ASP A 129 10.88 5.65 -1.82
C ASP A 129 12.34 5.21 -1.67
N GLU A 130 13.15 6.04 -1.02
CA GLU A 130 14.56 5.76 -0.77
C GLU A 130 14.79 4.81 0.41
N ALA A 131 13.82 4.68 1.30
CA ALA A 131 13.91 3.81 2.46
C ALA A 131 14.07 2.34 2.05
N ARG A 132 15.11 1.70 2.59
CA ARG A 132 15.46 0.31 2.25
C ARG A 132 15.28 -0.64 3.42
N HIS A 133 15.40 -0.15 4.64
CA HIS A 133 15.43 -0.95 5.85
C HIS A 133 14.33 -0.50 6.80
N PHE A 134 13.58 -1.46 7.29
CA PHE A 134 12.46 -1.23 8.21
C PHE A 134 12.60 -2.17 9.39
N PHE A 135 12.42 -1.63 10.59
CA PHE A 135 12.39 -2.38 11.83
C PHE A 135 11.06 -2.17 12.50
N LYS A 136 10.45 -3.24 12.95
CA LYS A 136 9.20 -3.21 13.73
C LYS A 136 9.39 -4.09 14.96
N ALA A 137 8.86 -3.63 16.08
CA ALA A 137 8.83 -4.41 17.31
C ALA A 137 7.41 -4.42 17.87
N GLY A 138 7.03 -5.52 18.51
CA GLY A 138 5.72 -5.69 19.12
C GLY A 138 5.77 -6.69 20.25
N LEU A 139 4.76 -6.65 21.12
CA LEU A 139 4.56 -7.63 22.18
C LEU A 139 3.34 -8.48 21.80
N HIS A 140 3.45 -9.77 22.08
CA HIS A 140 2.41 -10.75 21.81
C HIS A 140 2.17 -11.61 23.05
N TYR A 141 0.92 -11.91 23.32
CA TYR A 141 0.52 -12.89 24.31
C TYR A 141 -0.70 -13.65 23.81
N ASP A 142 -0.63 -14.97 23.84
CA ASP A 142 -1.76 -15.87 23.62
C ASP A 142 -1.61 -17.16 24.44
N ASP A 143 -2.65 -17.96 24.48
CA ASP A 143 -2.67 -19.18 25.30
C ASP A 143 -1.79 -20.29 24.76
N ILE A 144 -1.49 -20.30 23.47
CA ILE A 144 -0.71 -21.33 22.78
C ILE A 144 0.77 -21.00 22.83
N PHE A 145 1.13 -19.78 22.40
CA PHE A 145 2.52 -19.35 22.24
C PHE A 145 3.04 -18.53 23.42
N LYS A 146 2.18 -18.23 24.43
CA LYS A 146 2.51 -17.46 25.62
C LYS A 146 3.05 -16.07 25.29
N SER A 147 3.95 -15.57 26.14
CA SER A 147 4.56 -14.24 25.94
C SER A 147 5.64 -14.28 24.85
N GLY A 148 5.68 -13.24 24.02
CA GLY A 148 6.72 -13.12 23.01
C GLY A 148 7.00 -11.68 22.64
N LEU A 149 8.28 -11.34 22.46
CA LEU A 149 8.75 -10.14 21.79
C LEU A 149 8.86 -10.44 20.31
N LEU A 150 8.08 -9.73 19.52
CA LEU A 150 8.08 -9.81 18.06
C LEU A 150 9.06 -8.77 17.52
N LEU A 151 10.00 -9.22 16.70
CA LEU A 151 10.91 -8.35 15.97
C LEU A 151 10.80 -8.66 14.48
N ASN A 152 10.53 -7.63 13.68
CA ASN A 152 10.53 -7.73 12.23
C ASN A 152 11.64 -6.85 11.67
N TYR A 153 12.44 -7.43 10.79
CA TYR A 153 13.35 -6.71 9.94
C TYR A 153 12.95 -6.94 8.49
N SER A 154 12.69 -5.86 7.77
CA SER A 154 12.40 -5.91 6.33
C SER A 154 13.42 -5.06 5.58
N ALA A 155 13.94 -5.61 4.49
CA ALA A 155 14.86 -4.89 3.61
C ALA A 155 14.43 -5.01 2.16
N LYS A 156 14.45 -3.88 1.45
CA LYS A 156 14.22 -3.81 0.02
C LYS A 156 15.54 -3.69 -0.71
N ARG A 157 15.60 -4.21 -1.92
CA ARG A 157 16.77 -4.05 -2.79
C ARG A 157 18.05 -4.60 -2.16
N LEU A 158 17.92 -5.71 -1.43
CA LEU A 158 19.04 -6.39 -0.82
C LEU A 158 19.75 -7.24 -1.85
N LEU A 159 20.63 -7.26 -2.52
CA LEU A 159 21.28 -8.01 -3.61
C LEU A 159 20.73 -7.66 -5.00
N PHE A 160 19.42 -7.65 -5.20
CA PHE A 160 18.78 -7.32 -6.49
C PHE A 160 17.83 -6.13 -6.32
N THR A 161 17.70 -5.33 -7.38
CA THR A 161 16.92 -4.08 -7.37
C THR A 161 15.46 -4.27 -7.00
N ASN A 162 14.87 -5.40 -7.36
CA ASN A 162 13.47 -5.76 -7.14
C ASN A 162 13.30 -6.84 -6.07
N SER A 163 14.27 -7.02 -5.18
CA SER A 163 14.19 -7.99 -4.09
C SER A 163 13.66 -7.40 -2.80
N ASN A 164 12.99 -8.26 -2.04
CA ASN A 164 12.47 -7.99 -0.71
C ASN A 164 12.90 -9.11 0.23
N LEU A 165 13.44 -8.74 1.36
CA LEU A 165 13.71 -9.63 2.49
C LEU A 165 12.75 -9.28 3.63
N SER A 166 12.16 -10.28 4.26
CA SER A 166 11.47 -10.15 5.55
C SER A 166 11.99 -11.21 6.50
N LEU A 167 12.39 -10.79 7.68
CA LEU A 167 12.79 -11.65 8.78
C LEU A 167 11.97 -11.31 10.00
N ASP A 168 11.12 -12.24 10.42
CA ASP A 168 10.36 -12.16 11.66
C ASP A 168 11.00 -13.08 12.70
N ILE A 169 11.27 -12.55 13.88
CA ILE A 169 11.80 -13.30 15.02
C ILE A 169 10.85 -13.10 16.20
N VAL A 170 10.46 -14.17 16.83
CA VAL A 170 9.70 -14.17 18.07
C VAL A 170 10.57 -14.75 19.17
N LEU A 171 10.88 -13.91 20.15
CA LEU A 171 11.66 -14.26 21.34
C LEU A 171 10.70 -14.38 22.54
N GLY A 172 10.75 -15.47 23.26
CA GLY A 172 9.89 -15.73 24.40
C GLY A 172 9.78 -17.22 24.70
N ASP A 173 8.68 -17.64 25.29
CA ASP A 173 8.45 -19.04 25.73
C ASP A 173 8.53 -20.05 24.58
N LYS A 174 8.10 -19.63 23.39
CA LYS A 174 8.10 -20.45 22.16
C LYS A 174 8.83 -19.69 21.06
N PRO A 175 10.16 -19.82 21.01
CA PRO A 175 10.96 -19.10 20.01
C PRO A 175 10.67 -19.65 18.60
N ARG A 176 10.54 -18.72 17.67
CA ARG A 176 10.29 -19.03 16.26
C ARG A 176 10.81 -17.92 15.35
N TYR A 177 11.10 -18.28 14.11
CA TYR A 177 11.49 -17.31 13.08
C TYR A 177 10.82 -17.64 11.75
N TYR A 178 10.69 -16.62 10.92
CA TYR A 178 10.22 -16.69 9.54
C TYR A 178 11.12 -15.79 8.70
N LEU A 179 11.77 -16.36 7.72
CA LEU A 179 12.61 -15.66 6.75
C LEU A 179 12.00 -15.84 5.38
N ASN A 180 11.80 -14.77 4.66
CA ASN A 180 11.37 -14.80 3.28
C ASN A 180 12.23 -13.84 2.46
N TYR A 181 12.83 -14.34 1.40
CA TYR A 181 13.53 -13.55 0.41
C TYR A 181 12.89 -13.77 -0.94
N PHE A 182 12.45 -12.71 -1.61
CA PHE A 182 11.72 -12.79 -2.86
C PHE A 182 12.23 -11.77 -3.87
N ILE A 183 12.47 -12.23 -5.10
CA ILE A 183 12.81 -11.39 -6.25
C ILE A 183 11.55 -11.25 -7.10
N ASP A 184 11.03 -10.03 -7.19
CA ASP A 184 9.76 -9.71 -7.82
C ASP A 184 9.99 -9.11 -9.21
N ASN A 185 9.64 -9.85 -10.25
CA ASN A 185 9.84 -9.44 -11.64
C ASN A 185 8.55 -8.92 -12.32
N GLY A 186 7.50 -8.65 -11.55
CA GLY A 186 6.22 -8.19 -12.10
C GLY A 186 5.50 -9.32 -12.87
N TYR A 187 5.36 -9.20 -14.20
CA TYR A 187 4.74 -10.24 -15.04
C TYR A 187 5.62 -11.47 -15.26
N ILE A 188 6.93 -11.32 -15.17
CA ILE A 188 7.87 -12.43 -15.28
C ILE A 188 7.85 -13.18 -13.95
N PRO A 189 7.88 -14.53 -13.94
CA PRO A 189 7.95 -15.27 -12.70
C PRO A 189 9.09 -14.78 -11.80
N GLY A 190 8.76 -14.51 -10.56
CA GLY A 190 9.70 -14.20 -9.50
C GLY A 190 10.16 -15.47 -8.80
N PHE A 191 11.29 -15.40 -8.12
CA PHE A 191 11.88 -16.49 -7.37
C PHE A 191 11.96 -16.13 -5.89
N GLY A 192 11.58 -17.07 -5.04
CA GLY A 192 11.60 -16.88 -3.58
C GLY A 192 12.26 -18.02 -2.83
N LEU A 193 12.85 -17.65 -1.70
CA LEU A 193 13.38 -18.56 -0.70
C LEU A 193 12.68 -18.29 0.62
N TYR A 194 12.15 -19.32 1.23
CA TYR A 194 11.48 -19.26 2.50
C TYR A 194 12.13 -20.22 3.49
N SER A 195 12.35 -19.75 4.72
CA SER A 195 12.80 -20.58 5.84
C SER A 195 12.02 -20.23 7.08
N SER A 196 11.58 -21.22 7.82
CA SER A 196 10.96 -21.00 9.12
C SER A 196 11.31 -22.12 10.09
N GLY A 197 11.42 -21.76 11.36
CA GLY A 197 11.67 -22.70 12.42
C GLY A 197 10.92 -22.32 13.68
N MET A 198 10.46 -23.33 14.39
CA MET A 198 9.80 -23.17 15.69
C MET A 198 10.08 -24.36 16.59
N SER A 199 9.97 -24.10 17.90
CA SER A 199 9.99 -25.14 18.94
C SER A 199 8.67 -25.06 19.72
N PHE A 200 8.02 -26.19 19.95
CA PHE A 200 6.81 -26.27 20.74
C PHE A 200 6.76 -27.55 21.58
N ASP A 201 6.12 -27.46 22.76
CA ASP A 201 5.96 -28.59 23.66
C ASP A 201 4.63 -29.25 23.39
N LEU A 202 4.66 -30.57 23.30
CA LEU A 202 3.46 -31.39 23.38
C LEU A 202 3.10 -31.61 24.87
N ARG A 203 1.84 -31.34 25.19
CA ARG A 203 1.32 -31.53 26.55
C ARG A 203 0.34 -32.67 26.59
N GLY A 204 0.52 -33.55 27.56
CA GLY A 204 -0.42 -34.65 27.87
C GLY A 204 -1.66 -34.15 28.62
N GLU A 205 -2.56 -35.11 29.00
CA GLU A 205 -3.85 -34.83 29.62
C GLU A 205 -3.77 -34.02 30.93
N ASN A 206 -2.67 -34.04 31.66
CA ASN A 206 -2.47 -33.28 32.90
C ASN A 206 -1.66 -31.98 32.68
N ASN A 207 -1.63 -31.46 31.47
CA ASN A 207 -0.85 -30.26 31.09
C ASN A 207 0.67 -30.38 31.35
N ILE A 208 1.17 -31.63 31.53
CA ILE A 208 2.58 -31.94 31.68
C ILE A 208 3.21 -32.03 30.30
N THR A 209 4.34 -31.34 30.10
CA THR A 209 5.11 -31.44 28.83
C THR A 209 5.60 -32.87 28.68
N THR A 210 5.10 -33.58 27.68
CA THR A 210 5.46 -34.97 27.39
C THR A 210 6.60 -35.07 26.39
N ASP A 211 6.70 -34.09 25.49
CA ASP A 211 7.73 -34.07 24.47
C ASP A 211 7.97 -32.62 23.97
N GLN A 212 9.12 -32.39 23.34
CA GLN A 212 9.45 -31.13 22.70
C GLN A 212 9.75 -31.35 21.24
N TRP A 213 8.96 -30.71 20.37
CA TRP A 213 9.13 -30.81 18.93
C TRP A 213 9.85 -29.56 18.38
N LYS A 214 10.83 -29.82 17.52
CA LYS A 214 11.52 -28.80 16.72
C LYS A 214 11.14 -29.00 15.27
N TRP A 215 10.66 -27.96 14.64
CA TRP A 215 10.25 -27.99 13.26
C TRP A 215 11.05 -26.96 12.45
N LEU A 216 11.51 -27.41 11.28
CA LEU A 216 12.26 -26.58 10.33
C LEU A 216 11.67 -26.80 8.93
N ARG A 217 11.34 -25.72 8.24
CA ARG A 217 10.83 -25.74 6.89
C ARG A 217 11.70 -24.81 6.01
N ASN A 218 12.20 -25.36 4.91
CA ASN A 218 12.93 -24.59 3.90
C ASN A 218 12.28 -24.86 2.55
N GLU A 219 12.01 -23.79 1.81
CA GLU A 219 11.35 -23.84 0.51
C GLU A 219 12.03 -22.92 -0.48
N ALA A 220 12.13 -23.37 -1.72
CA ALA A 220 12.36 -22.53 -2.88
C ALA A 220 11.06 -22.52 -3.70
N TYR A 221 10.60 -21.36 -4.13
CA TYR A 221 9.33 -21.24 -4.86
C TYR A 221 9.45 -20.25 -6.02
N ILE A 222 8.55 -20.44 -6.98
CA ILE A 222 8.39 -19.52 -8.12
C ILE A 222 6.97 -18.95 -8.02
N GLN A 223 6.85 -17.64 -8.17
CA GLN A 223 5.56 -16.94 -8.12
C GLN A 223 5.41 -16.04 -9.34
N SER A 224 4.24 -16.08 -9.97
CA SER A 224 3.87 -15.19 -11.07
C SER A 224 2.47 -14.63 -10.87
N ILE A 225 2.22 -13.45 -11.44
CA ILE A 225 0.90 -12.82 -11.46
C ILE A 225 0.18 -13.26 -12.71
N TRP A 226 -0.87 -14.05 -12.55
CA TRP A 226 -1.79 -14.44 -13.62
C TRP A 226 -3.05 -13.60 -13.52
N LYS A 227 -3.47 -13.02 -14.62
CA LYS A 227 -4.75 -12.30 -14.66
C LYS A 227 -5.86 -13.35 -14.73
N ASP A 228 -6.75 -13.35 -13.73
CA ASP A 228 -7.98 -14.10 -13.80
C ASP A 228 -8.79 -13.61 -15.02
N ARG A 229 -8.99 -14.49 -15.97
CA ARG A 229 -9.94 -14.30 -17.04
C ARG A 229 -11.23 -14.97 -16.59
N TYR A 230 -12.18 -14.17 -16.16
CA TYR A 230 -13.57 -14.54 -16.11
C TYR A 230 -14.25 -14.07 -17.38
#